data_7161cfb26af8ad3ad25e29b98cb7cd40
#
_entry.id   7161cfb26af8ad3ad25e29b98cb7cd40
#
_cell.length_a   1.000
_cell.length_b   1.000
_cell.length_c   1.000
_cell.angle_alpha   90.00
_cell.angle_beta   90.00
_cell.angle_gamma   90.00
#
_symmetry.space_group_name_H-M   'P 1'
#
loop_
_entity.id
_entity.type
_entity.pdbx_description
1 polymer ?
#
loop_
_entity_poly.entity_id
_entity_poly.type
_entity_poly.pdbx_seq_one_letter_code
_entity_poly.pdbx_strand_id
1 'polypeptide(L)'
;MLTKLYDAVVAIGRFQPPHRSHLALIERAVTLAQNHVIVCIGSANQPRTVKNPFTFTERADLVRASLPPADAAKLVFVPLEDNIYNDQVWVAAAQQAVARITQSKQIGIIGHIKDTSSYYLKMFPQWEFIDFGYLNSLHATEIRELYFKQDATLDYLSGVVPPPVLDFLRDFKATDHYQQICREKAFIAKYKQQFAQLAYPPVFVTADAVVIQSGHVLLIRRRAEPGKGLLAFPGGFLDAVKDKSIEDAMLRELQEETGIKVPEKVLRGNIKASKVFDAVDRSARGRTITHAYKIVLSEDGAGLPKLRAGSDAAKAEWLPLGTLQRAMFFEDHWDILQYFLGNWG
;
A
#
# COMPACT_ATOMS: atom_id res chain seq x y z
N MET A 1 25.43 -34.18 4.92
CA MET A 1 25.09 -33.24 6.02
C MET A 1 23.59 -33.34 6.30
N LEU A 2 23.20 -33.60 7.53
CA LEU A 2 21.78 -33.53 7.92
C LEU A 2 21.32 -32.09 7.69
N THR A 3 20.24 -31.89 6.92
CA THR A 3 19.63 -30.60 6.69
C THR A 3 19.05 -30.10 8.02
N LYS A 4 19.50 -28.94 8.49
CA LYS A 4 18.93 -28.33 9.70
C LYS A 4 17.44 -28.07 9.49
N LEU A 5 16.61 -28.55 10.40
CA LEU A 5 15.17 -28.32 10.40
C LEU A 5 14.81 -27.26 11.44
N TYR A 6 13.80 -26.48 11.09
CA TYR A 6 13.21 -25.43 11.94
C TYR A 6 11.80 -25.86 12.36
N ASP A 7 11.36 -25.42 13.52
CA ASP A 7 9.96 -25.60 13.92
C ASP A 7 9.04 -24.88 12.92
N ALA A 8 9.39 -23.64 12.60
CA ALA A 8 8.70 -22.87 11.57
C ALA A 8 9.68 -22.14 10.63
N VAL A 9 9.30 -21.98 9.38
CA VAL A 9 10.02 -21.16 8.41
C VAL A 9 9.12 -20.02 7.95
N VAL A 10 9.60 -18.78 8.08
CA VAL A 10 8.90 -17.56 7.69
C VAL A 10 9.33 -17.16 6.29
N ALA A 11 8.37 -16.90 5.41
CA ALA A 11 8.58 -16.31 4.09
C ALA A 11 7.79 -15.00 3.99
N ILE A 12 8.45 -13.89 3.64
CA ILE A 12 7.79 -12.58 3.51
C ILE A 12 7.85 -12.16 2.05
N GLY A 13 6.69 -11.81 1.48
CA GLY A 13 6.62 -11.37 0.10
C GLY A 13 5.27 -10.77 -0.27
N ARG A 14 5.20 -10.02 -1.38
CA ARG A 14 3.93 -9.46 -1.87
C ARG A 14 3.13 -10.42 -2.73
N PHE A 15 3.77 -11.31 -3.48
CA PHE A 15 3.11 -12.28 -4.35
C PHE A 15 2.09 -11.65 -5.32
N GLN A 16 2.49 -10.61 -6.06
CA GLN A 16 1.63 -9.78 -6.93
C GLN A 16 1.96 -9.89 -8.44
N PRO A 17 1.64 -11.00 -9.13
CA PRO A 17 1.09 -12.26 -8.65
C PRO A 17 2.17 -13.21 -8.10
N PRO A 18 1.79 -14.35 -7.50
CA PRO A 18 2.70 -15.47 -7.27
C PRO A 18 3.28 -15.95 -8.61
N HIS A 19 4.57 -16.28 -8.64
CA HIS A 19 5.25 -16.81 -9.81
C HIS A 19 6.19 -17.95 -9.40
N ARG A 20 6.78 -18.66 -10.37
CA ARG A 20 7.53 -19.90 -10.12
C ARG A 20 8.66 -19.74 -9.10
N SER A 21 9.38 -18.61 -9.08
CA SER A 21 10.42 -18.37 -8.07
C SER A 21 9.86 -18.22 -6.65
N HIS A 22 8.65 -17.63 -6.51
CA HIS A 22 7.99 -17.58 -5.20
C HIS A 22 7.61 -18.98 -4.72
N LEU A 23 7.11 -19.83 -5.62
CA LEU A 23 6.74 -21.21 -5.27
C LEU A 23 7.98 -22.03 -4.90
N ALA A 24 9.04 -21.97 -5.69
CA ALA A 24 10.28 -22.66 -5.38
C ALA A 24 10.87 -22.27 -4.00
N LEU A 25 10.75 -20.98 -3.63
CA LEU A 25 11.13 -20.52 -2.29
C LEU A 25 10.22 -21.14 -1.21
N ILE A 26 8.92 -21.19 -1.44
CA ILE A 26 7.96 -21.80 -0.49
C ILE A 26 8.14 -23.32 -0.40
N GLU A 27 8.35 -24.01 -1.52
CA GLU A 27 8.66 -25.45 -1.54
C GLU A 27 9.95 -25.74 -0.74
N ARG A 28 10.97 -24.90 -0.89
CA ARG A 28 12.19 -25.03 -0.06
C ARG A 28 11.87 -24.79 1.42
N ALA A 29 11.04 -23.79 1.75
CA ALA A 29 10.60 -23.58 3.13
C ALA A 29 9.88 -24.80 3.71
N VAL A 30 9.03 -25.47 2.92
CA VAL A 30 8.30 -26.68 3.30
C VAL A 30 9.26 -27.84 3.65
N THR A 31 10.37 -27.99 2.90
CA THR A 31 11.39 -29.03 3.18
C THR A 31 12.19 -28.77 4.46
N LEU A 32 12.24 -27.53 4.92
CA LEU A 32 13.00 -27.09 6.09
C LEU A 32 12.13 -26.97 7.34
N ALA A 33 10.82 -26.78 7.18
CA ALA A 33 9.87 -26.63 8.28
C ALA A 33 9.38 -28.00 8.77
N GLN A 34 9.46 -28.22 10.09
CA GLN A 34 8.85 -29.37 10.73
C GLN A 34 7.32 -29.22 10.82
N ASN A 35 6.86 -28.09 11.33
CA ASN A 35 5.44 -27.86 11.63
C ASN A 35 4.79 -26.83 10.69
N HIS A 36 5.35 -25.63 10.54
CA HIS A 36 4.70 -24.53 9.84
C HIS A 36 5.62 -23.82 8.85
N VAL A 37 5.06 -23.48 7.69
CA VAL A 37 5.61 -22.45 6.81
C VAL A 37 4.68 -21.21 6.93
N ILE A 38 5.19 -20.16 7.54
CA ILE A 38 4.43 -18.94 7.79
C ILE A 38 4.68 -17.96 6.63
N VAL A 39 3.68 -17.81 5.77
CA VAL A 39 3.76 -16.94 4.60
C VAL A 39 3.14 -15.59 4.94
N CYS A 40 3.99 -14.61 5.27
CA CYS A 40 3.58 -13.24 5.52
C CYS A 40 3.39 -12.52 4.18
N ILE A 41 2.14 -12.26 3.81
CA ILE A 41 1.81 -11.59 2.55
C ILE A 41 1.75 -10.08 2.79
N GLY A 42 2.78 -9.38 2.32
CA GLY A 42 2.92 -7.92 2.43
C GLY A 42 1.91 -7.15 1.59
N SER A 43 1.82 -5.85 1.82
CA SER A 43 0.84 -4.94 1.20
C SER A 43 -0.59 -5.51 1.30
N ALA A 44 -0.94 -6.08 2.46
CA ALA A 44 -2.29 -6.52 2.73
C ALA A 44 -3.21 -5.32 2.95
N ASN A 45 -4.51 -5.51 2.70
CA ASN A 45 -5.56 -4.50 2.90
C ASN A 45 -5.35 -3.19 2.13
N GLN A 46 -4.55 -3.22 1.06
CA GLN A 46 -4.41 -2.09 0.15
C GLN A 46 -5.56 -2.05 -0.87
N PRO A 47 -5.97 -0.87 -1.34
CA PRO A 47 -6.85 -0.78 -2.50
C PRO A 47 -6.16 -1.38 -3.74
N ARG A 48 -6.97 -1.83 -4.70
CA ARG A 48 -6.42 -2.35 -5.96
C ARG A 48 -5.79 -1.23 -6.78
N THR A 49 -4.54 -1.43 -7.15
CA THR A 49 -3.74 -0.52 -7.98
C THR A 49 -2.85 -1.33 -8.93
N VAL A 50 -2.15 -0.69 -9.84
CA VAL A 50 -1.13 -1.36 -10.68
C VAL A 50 -0.06 -2.06 -9.84
N LYS A 51 0.31 -1.47 -8.69
CA LYS A 51 1.32 -2.04 -7.77
C LYS A 51 0.76 -3.22 -6.98
N ASN A 52 -0.51 -3.15 -6.56
CA ASN A 52 -1.19 -4.13 -5.70
C ASN A 52 -2.55 -4.54 -6.30
N PRO A 53 -2.58 -5.25 -7.46
CA PRO A 53 -3.83 -5.58 -8.13
C PRO A 53 -4.66 -6.64 -7.41
N PHE A 54 -4.03 -7.52 -6.63
CA PHE A 54 -4.68 -8.69 -6.05
C PHE A 54 -4.77 -8.59 -4.52
N THR A 55 -5.91 -8.98 -3.97
CA THR A 55 -6.17 -8.98 -2.53
C THR A 55 -5.29 -10.00 -1.80
N PHE A 56 -5.22 -9.90 -0.47
CA PHE A 56 -4.54 -10.90 0.36
C PHE A 56 -5.10 -12.30 0.12
N THR A 57 -6.42 -12.46 0.13
CA THR A 57 -7.10 -13.77 -0.03
C THR A 57 -6.78 -14.38 -1.39
N GLU A 58 -6.91 -13.63 -2.48
CA GLU A 58 -6.57 -14.11 -3.82
C GLU A 58 -5.12 -14.62 -3.89
N ARG A 59 -4.17 -13.87 -3.34
CA ARG A 59 -2.75 -14.26 -3.34
C ARG A 59 -2.48 -15.51 -2.51
N ALA A 60 -3.09 -15.61 -1.33
CA ALA A 60 -2.96 -16.77 -0.45
C ALA A 60 -3.54 -18.04 -1.12
N ASP A 61 -4.72 -17.92 -1.72
CA ASP A 61 -5.37 -19.03 -2.42
C ASP A 61 -4.60 -19.48 -3.65
N LEU A 62 -4.03 -18.54 -4.40
CA LEU A 62 -3.20 -18.84 -5.56
C LEU A 62 -1.91 -19.58 -5.18
N VAL A 63 -1.24 -19.17 -4.09
CA VAL A 63 -0.08 -19.90 -3.58
C VAL A 63 -0.50 -21.30 -3.15
N ARG A 64 -1.59 -21.44 -2.38
CA ARG A 64 -2.09 -22.73 -1.91
C ARG A 64 -2.44 -23.67 -3.05
N ALA A 65 -3.16 -23.17 -4.07
CA ALA A 65 -3.57 -23.96 -5.23
C ALA A 65 -2.41 -24.38 -6.14
N SER A 66 -1.26 -23.71 -6.01
CA SER A 66 -0.09 -23.98 -6.84
C SER A 66 0.88 -25.00 -6.25
N LEU A 67 0.55 -25.57 -5.09
CA LEU A 67 1.39 -26.54 -4.38
C LEU A 67 0.63 -27.88 -4.21
N PRO A 68 1.36 -29.01 -4.04
CA PRO A 68 0.76 -30.28 -3.67
C PRO A 68 -0.04 -30.14 -2.36
N PRO A 69 -1.17 -30.83 -2.19
CA PRO A 69 -2.02 -30.70 -1.00
C PRO A 69 -1.31 -30.94 0.33
N ALA A 70 -0.35 -31.89 0.37
CA ALA A 70 0.41 -32.19 1.56
C ALA A 70 1.33 -31.01 1.98
N ASP A 71 1.92 -30.32 1.01
CA ASP A 71 2.77 -29.15 1.25
C ASP A 71 1.92 -27.94 1.61
N ALA A 72 0.82 -27.73 0.90
CA ALA A 72 -0.16 -26.68 1.16
C ALA A 72 -0.74 -26.74 2.59
N ALA A 73 -0.88 -27.93 3.16
CA ALA A 73 -1.37 -28.14 4.53
C ALA A 73 -0.44 -27.58 5.62
N LYS A 74 0.86 -27.41 5.32
CA LYS A 74 1.82 -26.78 6.24
C LYS A 74 1.78 -25.26 6.21
N LEU A 75 1.12 -24.64 5.22
CA LEU A 75 1.14 -23.19 5.03
C LEU A 75 0.16 -22.47 5.95
N VAL A 76 0.65 -21.48 6.67
CA VAL A 76 -0.14 -20.52 7.41
C VAL A 76 0.06 -19.14 6.78
N PHE A 77 -1.01 -18.57 6.22
CA PHE A 77 -0.95 -17.26 5.59
C PHE A 77 -1.32 -16.16 6.57
N VAL A 78 -0.49 -15.11 6.60
CA VAL A 78 -0.68 -13.96 7.49
C VAL A 78 -0.68 -12.67 6.67
N PRO A 79 -1.73 -11.83 6.81
CA PRO A 79 -1.73 -10.52 6.20
C PRO A 79 -0.72 -9.61 6.94
N LEU A 80 0.14 -8.94 6.18
CA LEU A 80 1.08 -7.95 6.70
C LEU A 80 0.84 -6.61 6.01
N GLU A 81 0.38 -5.62 6.75
CA GLU A 81 0.18 -4.28 6.23
C GLU A 81 1.50 -3.54 6.11
N ASP A 82 1.60 -2.67 5.09
CA ASP A 82 2.75 -1.80 4.95
C ASP A 82 2.71 -0.70 6.02
N ASN A 83 3.90 -0.26 6.44
CA ASN A 83 4.07 0.95 7.24
C ASN A 83 5.27 1.72 6.67
N ILE A 84 4.99 2.60 5.70
CA ILE A 84 6.03 3.22 4.88
C ILE A 84 6.81 4.34 5.60
N TYR A 85 6.37 4.74 6.80
CA TYR A 85 7.00 5.79 7.60
C TYR A 85 7.59 5.29 8.93
N ASN A 86 7.43 3.98 9.25
CA ASN A 86 7.99 3.40 10.46
C ASN A 86 8.25 1.89 10.31
N ASP A 87 9.49 1.54 9.93
CA ASP A 87 9.92 0.15 9.78
C ASP A 87 9.81 -0.66 11.08
N GLN A 88 9.97 -0.01 12.24
CA GLN A 88 9.91 -0.72 13.53
C GLN A 88 8.50 -1.22 13.84
N VAL A 89 7.48 -0.44 13.51
CA VAL A 89 6.07 -0.87 13.63
C VAL A 89 5.79 -2.05 12.69
N TRP A 90 6.30 -1.99 11.46
CA TRP A 90 6.17 -3.09 10.49
C TRP A 90 6.86 -4.38 10.98
N VAL A 91 8.09 -4.26 11.51
CA VAL A 91 8.83 -5.39 12.08
C VAL A 91 8.07 -5.98 13.28
N ALA A 92 7.61 -5.14 14.20
CA ALA A 92 6.84 -5.58 15.36
C ALA A 92 5.55 -6.32 14.95
N ALA A 93 4.85 -5.83 13.93
CA ALA A 93 3.65 -6.50 13.39
C ALA A 93 3.98 -7.88 12.82
N ALA A 94 5.07 -8.02 12.06
CA ALA A 94 5.52 -9.30 11.54
C ALA A 94 5.91 -10.28 12.68
N GLN A 95 6.64 -9.80 13.68
CA GLN A 95 7.01 -10.60 14.86
C GLN A 95 5.77 -11.09 15.62
N GLN A 96 4.82 -10.20 15.89
CA GLN A 96 3.56 -10.54 16.56
C GLN A 96 2.74 -11.56 15.77
N ALA A 97 2.69 -11.42 14.45
CA ALA A 97 1.98 -12.33 13.58
C ALA A 97 2.55 -13.75 13.66
N VAL A 98 3.88 -13.88 13.64
CA VAL A 98 4.57 -15.17 13.80
C VAL A 98 4.40 -15.72 15.22
N ALA A 99 4.51 -14.88 16.25
CA ALA A 99 4.36 -15.30 17.65
C ALA A 99 2.96 -15.82 18.00
N ARG A 100 1.93 -15.46 17.25
CA ARG A 100 0.57 -16.01 17.40
C ARG A 100 0.45 -17.46 16.89
N ILE A 101 1.39 -17.90 16.04
CA ILE A 101 1.38 -19.22 15.42
C ILE A 101 2.32 -20.17 16.15
N THR A 102 3.51 -19.70 16.51
CA THR A 102 4.50 -20.52 17.24
C THR A 102 5.25 -19.70 18.29
N GLN A 103 5.55 -20.34 19.43
CA GLN A 103 6.43 -19.81 20.49
C GLN A 103 7.83 -20.43 20.44
N SER A 104 8.14 -21.21 19.44
CA SER A 104 9.44 -21.81 19.26
C SER A 104 10.51 -20.75 19.06
N LYS A 105 11.73 -21.07 19.51
CA LYS A 105 12.95 -20.29 19.22
C LYS A 105 13.67 -20.78 17.96
N GLN A 106 13.26 -21.91 17.40
CA GLN A 106 13.87 -22.49 16.19
C GLN A 106 13.08 -22.05 14.95
N ILE A 107 13.20 -20.77 14.62
CA ILE A 107 12.55 -20.15 13.47
C ILE A 107 13.58 -19.74 12.45
N GLY A 108 13.38 -20.13 11.18
CA GLY A 108 14.13 -19.63 10.04
C GLY A 108 13.34 -18.57 9.28
N ILE A 109 14.00 -17.56 8.74
CA ILE A 109 13.47 -16.66 7.73
C ILE A 109 14.12 -16.92 6.40
N ILE A 110 13.35 -17.32 5.39
CA ILE A 110 13.87 -17.65 4.06
C ILE A 110 13.70 -16.51 3.10
N GLY A 111 14.71 -16.22 2.32
CA GLY A 111 14.69 -15.18 1.32
C GLY A 111 15.97 -15.14 0.50
N HIS A 112 16.04 -14.18 -0.41
CA HIS A 112 17.23 -13.88 -1.17
C HIS A 112 17.58 -12.40 -1.04
N ILE A 113 18.84 -12.11 -0.70
CA ILE A 113 19.33 -10.73 -0.66
C ILE A 113 19.71 -10.32 -2.08
N LYS A 114 18.76 -9.66 -2.76
CA LYS A 114 18.88 -9.26 -4.14
C LYS A 114 19.57 -7.88 -4.28
N ASP A 115 19.06 -6.91 -3.53
CA ASP A 115 19.47 -5.51 -3.56
C ASP A 115 19.05 -4.83 -2.25
N THR A 116 19.13 -3.52 -2.21
CA THR A 116 18.76 -2.72 -1.03
C THR A 116 17.30 -2.93 -0.60
N SER A 117 16.40 -3.38 -1.48
CA SER A 117 15.00 -3.65 -1.12
C SER A 117 14.82 -4.90 -0.25
N SER A 118 15.86 -5.75 -0.17
CA SER A 118 15.86 -6.96 0.66
C SER A 118 16.35 -6.71 2.10
N TYR A 119 16.58 -5.45 2.48
CA TYR A 119 17.11 -5.06 3.80
C TYR A 119 16.29 -5.60 4.96
N TYR A 120 14.99 -5.75 4.78
CA TYR A 120 14.06 -6.23 5.79
C TYR A 120 14.40 -7.64 6.29
N LEU A 121 15.04 -8.50 5.50
CA LEU A 121 15.46 -9.83 5.92
C LEU A 121 16.46 -9.80 7.07
N LYS A 122 17.17 -8.68 7.24
CA LYS A 122 18.14 -8.46 8.32
C LYS A 122 17.53 -7.83 9.58
N MET A 123 16.24 -7.45 9.53
CA MET A 123 15.56 -6.77 10.65
C MET A 123 15.01 -7.75 11.69
N PHE A 124 15.22 -9.06 11.50
CA PHE A 124 14.75 -10.13 12.40
C PHE A 124 15.93 -10.92 12.98
N PRO A 125 16.75 -10.33 13.87
CA PRO A 125 17.96 -10.99 14.39
C PRO A 125 17.67 -12.24 15.23
N GLN A 126 16.42 -12.40 15.69
CA GLN A 126 15.95 -13.57 16.42
C GLN A 126 15.60 -14.78 15.53
N TRP A 127 15.49 -14.60 14.21
CA TRP A 127 15.24 -15.67 13.23
C TRP A 127 16.49 -15.93 12.41
N GLU A 128 16.82 -17.20 12.23
CA GLU A 128 17.97 -17.57 11.43
C GLU A 128 17.71 -17.33 9.94
N PHE A 129 18.56 -16.53 9.31
CA PHE A 129 18.43 -16.26 7.88
C PHE A 129 18.84 -17.47 7.04
N ILE A 130 17.96 -17.86 6.11
CA ILE A 130 18.15 -18.95 5.16
C ILE A 130 18.23 -18.32 3.77
N ASP A 131 19.44 -18.28 3.20
CA ASP A 131 19.60 -17.80 1.84
C ASP A 131 19.10 -18.84 0.84
N PHE A 132 18.11 -18.43 0.05
CA PHE A 132 17.51 -19.28 -0.99
C PHE A 132 18.32 -19.23 -2.30
N GLY A 133 19.21 -18.25 -2.46
CA GLY A 133 19.90 -17.98 -3.70
C GLY A 133 19.03 -17.26 -4.74
N TYR A 134 19.64 -16.90 -5.85
CA TYR A 134 18.96 -16.16 -6.94
C TYR A 134 18.40 -17.15 -7.97
N LEU A 135 17.11 -17.05 -8.25
CA LEU A 135 16.48 -17.69 -9.40
C LEU A 135 16.26 -16.65 -10.50
N ASN A 136 16.91 -16.84 -11.63
CA ASN A 136 16.73 -15.95 -12.79
C ASN A 136 15.34 -16.18 -13.42
N SER A 137 14.40 -15.32 -13.10
CA SER A 137 13.05 -15.35 -13.65
C SER A 137 12.48 -13.92 -13.75
N LEU A 138 11.45 -13.75 -14.55
CA LEU A 138 10.68 -12.49 -14.58
C LEU A 138 10.16 -12.15 -13.18
N HIS A 139 10.34 -10.89 -12.78
CA HIS A 139 9.84 -10.40 -11.51
C HIS A 139 8.36 -10.02 -11.59
N ALA A 140 7.66 -10.07 -10.46
CA ALA A 140 6.25 -9.72 -10.39
C ALA A 140 5.93 -8.32 -10.98
N THR A 141 6.88 -7.39 -10.91
CA THR A 141 6.73 -6.05 -11.53
C THR A 141 6.68 -6.14 -13.05
N GLU A 142 7.59 -6.89 -13.67
CA GLU A 142 7.62 -7.10 -15.13
C GLU A 142 6.37 -7.85 -15.61
N ILE A 143 5.93 -8.86 -14.83
CA ILE A 143 4.67 -9.56 -15.10
C ILE A 143 3.50 -8.58 -15.12
N ARG A 144 3.38 -7.70 -14.12
CA ARG A 144 2.31 -6.69 -14.07
C ARG A 144 2.42 -5.66 -15.20
N GLU A 145 3.63 -5.22 -15.52
CA GLU A 145 3.85 -4.28 -16.62
C GLU A 145 3.36 -4.85 -17.97
N LEU A 146 3.61 -6.12 -18.22
CA LEU A 146 3.14 -6.81 -19.41
C LEU A 146 1.63 -7.11 -19.33
N TYR A 147 1.14 -7.63 -18.21
CA TYR A 147 -0.24 -8.05 -18.01
C TYR A 147 -1.26 -6.92 -18.17
N PHE A 148 -0.95 -5.73 -17.66
CA PHE A 148 -1.80 -4.53 -17.79
C PHE A 148 -1.47 -3.67 -19.01
N LYS A 149 -0.83 -4.25 -20.05
CA LYS A 149 -0.76 -3.62 -21.35
C LYS A 149 -2.06 -3.84 -22.12
N GLN A 150 -2.46 -2.83 -22.90
CA GLN A 150 -3.51 -2.97 -23.86
C GLN A 150 -3.12 -4.09 -24.85
N ASP A 151 -4.07 -4.98 -25.18
CA ASP A 151 -3.88 -6.13 -26.10
C ASP A 151 -2.86 -7.20 -25.66
N ALA A 152 -2.50 -7.26 -24.36
CA ALA A 152 -1.61 -8.31 -23.86
C ALA A 152 -2.23 -9.71 -24.03
N THR A 153 -1.53 -10.59 -24.72
CA THR A 153 -1.81 -12.04 -24.68
C THR A 153 -1.25 -12.61 -23.39
N LEU A 154 -1.75 -13.77 -22.95
CA LEU A 154 -1.26 -14.39 -21.70
C LEU A 154 -0.21 -15.50 -21.97
N ASP A 155 0.09 -15.78 -23.24
CA ASP A 155 0.92 -16.92 -23.62
C ASP A 155 2.34 -16.83 -23.05
N TYR A 156 2.89 -15.62 -22.97
CA TYR A 156 4.21 -15.39 -22.40
C TYR A 156 4.29 -15.69 -20.89
N LEU A 157 3.13 -15.74 -20.18
CA LEU A 157 3.08 -16.04 -18.75
C LEU A 157 3.11 -17.53 -18.44
N SER A 158 2.80 -18.41 -19.39
CA SER A 158 2.68 -19.86 -19.17
C SER A 158 3.97 -20.52 -18.63
N GLY A 159 5.14 -19.97 -19.01
CA GLY A 159 6.43 -20.41 -18.48
C GLY A 159 6.86 -19.78 -17.16
N VAL A 160 6.18 -18.70 -16.73
CA VAL A 160 6.60 -17.83 -15.61
C VAL A 160 5.73 -18.02 -14.38
N VAL A 161 4.42 -18.17 -14.57
CA VAL A 161 3.47 -18.40 -13.48
C VAL A 161 2.97 -19.85 -13.50
N PRO A 162 2.54 -20.41 -12.35
CA PRO A 162 1.92 -21.72 -12.31
C PRO A 162 0.52 -21.72 -12.94
N PRO A 163 -0.01 -22.89 -13.38
CA PRO A 163 -1.32 -22.96 -14.03
C PRO A 163 -2.46 -22.30 -13.26
N PRO A 164 -2.65 -22.50 -11.94
CA PRO A 164 -3.74 -21.85 -11.20
C PRO A 164 -3.65 -20.31 -11.25
N VAL A 165 -2.44 -19.74 -11.26
CA VAL A 165 -2.24 -18.30 -11.39
C VAL A 165 -2.57 -17.83 -12.79
N LEU A 166 -2.19 -18.59 -13.83
CA LEU A 166 -2.51 -18.25 -15.22
C LEU A 166 -4.03 -18.24 -15.46
N ASP A 167 -4.74 -19.22 -14.93
CA ASP A 167 -6.19 -19.29 -15.04
C ASP A 167 -6.85 -18.12 -14.30
N PHE A 168 -6.43 -17.83 -13.07
CA PHE A 168 -6.90 -16.66 -12.34
C PHE A 168 -6.65 -15.36 -13.11
N LEU A 169 -5.47 -15.16 -13.70
CA LEU A 169 -5.17 -13.96 -14.49
C LEU A 169 -6.07 -13.85 -15.70
N ARG A 170 -6.42 -14.98 -16.32
CA ARG A 170 -7.37 -15.02 -17.45
C ARG A 170 -8.77 -14.55 -17.01
N ASP A 171 -9.26 -15.07 -15.89
CA ASP A 171 -10.57 -14.71 -15.35
C ASP A 171 -10.59 -13.25 -14.84
N PHE A 172 -9.54 -12.83 -14.13
CA PHE A 172 -9.41 -11.45 -13.64
C PHE A 172 -9.43 -10.42 -14.77
N LYS A 173 -8.91 -10.76 -15.96
CA LYS A 173 -8.92 -9.87 -17.13
C LYS A 173 -10.34 -9.49 -17.58
N ALA A 174 -11.34 -10.32 -17.28
CA ALA A 174 -12.74 -10.05 -17.59
C ALA A 174 -13.44 -9.16 -16.55
N THR A 175 -12.78 -8.79 -15.46
CA THR A 175 -13.40 -8.04 -14.36
C THR A 175 -13.33 -6.52 -14.56
N ASP A 176 -14.27 -5.79 -13.91
CA ASP A 176 -14.24 -4.33 -13.84
C ASP A 176 -12.98 -3.81 -13.14
N HIS A 177 -12.43 -4.58 -12.19
CA HIS A 177 -11.19 -4.24 -11.50
C HIS A 177 -9.99 -4.19 -12.45
N TYR A 178 -9.89 -5.16 -13.36
CA TYR A 178 -8.85 -5.14 -14.39
C TYR A 178 -8.96 -3.89 -15.25
N GLN A 179 -10.17 -3.57 -15.73
CA GLN A 179 -10.42 -2.40 -16.57
C GLN A 179 -10.09 -1.09 -15.84
N GLN A 180 -10.43 -1.01 -14.55
CA GLN A 180 -10.09 0.14 -13.72
C GLN A 180 -8.58 0.33 -13.60
N ILE A 181 -7.83 -0.75 -13.31
CA ILE A 181 -6.38 -0.71 -13.19
C ILE A 181 -5.73 -0.32 -14.52
N CYS A 182 -6.24 -0.82 -15.66
CA CYS A 182 -5.75 -0.42 -16.98
C CYS A 182 -5.96 1.07 -17.25
N ARG A 183 -7.15 1.63 -16.89
CA ARG A 183 -7.41 3.08 -17.01
C ARG A 183 -6.47 3.90 -16.14
N GLU A 184 -6.28 3.49 -14.89
CA GLU A 184 -5.34 4.15 -13.97
C GLU A 184 -3.91 4.13 -14.52
N LYS A 185 -3.44 2.95 -15.00
CA LYS A 185 -2.12 2.82 -15.62
C LYS A 185 -1.93 3.74 -16.82
N ALA A 186 -2.93 3.79 -17.70
CA ALA A 186 -2.89 4.67 -18.87
C ALA A 186 -2.86 6.15 -18.48
N PHE A 187 -3.65 6.53 -17.47
CA PHE A 187 -3.63 7.89 -16.92
C PHE A 187 -2.25 8.27 -16.37
N ILE A 188 -1.66 7.40 -15.53
CA ILE A 188 -0.35 7.63 -14.93
C ILE A 188 0.73 7.76 -16.01
N ALA A 189 0.69 6.90 -17.03
CA ALA A 189 1.64 6.95 -18.16
C ALA A 189 1.53 8.27 -18.92
N LYS A 190 0.30 8.70 -19.25
CA LYS A 190 0.04 9.99 -19.90
C LYS A 190 0.50 11.18 -19.06
N TYR A 191 0.25 11.13 -17.74
CA TYR A 191 0.70 12.16 -16.80
C TYR A 191 2.23 12.29 -16.80
N LYS A 192 2.96 11.17 -16.68
CA LYS A 192 4.43 11.16 -16.71
C LYS A 192 5.01 11.64 -18.04
N GLN A 193 4.34 11.35 -19.15
CA GLN A 193 4.77 11.76 -20.48
C GLN A 193 4.88 13.29 -20.62
N GLN A 194 4.06 14.06 -19.89
CA GLN A 194 4.11 15.53 -19.92
C GLN A 194 5.47 16.09 -19.45
N PHE A 195 6.20 15.31 -18.67
CA PHE A 195 7.48 15.70 -18.08
C PHE A 195 8.68 14.96 -18.69
N ALA A 196 8.46 14.11 -19.69
CA ALA A 196 9.49 13.23 -20.25
C ALA A 196 10.67 13.99 -20.93
N GLN A 197 10.44 15.24 -21.32
CA GLN A 197 11.46 16.06 -21.99
C GLN A 197 12.26 16.94 -21.00
N LEU A 198 11.91 16.93 -19.71
CA LEU A 198 12.68 17.68 -18.73
C LEU A 198 14.04 17.04 -18.49
N ALA A 199 15.09 17.83 -18.34
CA ALA A 199 16.43 17.35 -18.02
C ALA A 199 16.49 16.56 -16.70
N TYR A 200 15.63 16.93 -15.76
CA TYR A 200 15.47 16.24 -14.47
C TYR A 200 14.00 15.96 -14.20
N PRO A 201 13.67 14.79 -13.60
CA PRO A 201 12.30 14.50 -13.17
C PRO A 201 11.82 15.59 -12.19
N PRO A 202 10.57 16.08 -12.34
CA PRO A 202 10.04 17.07 -11.41
C PRO A 202 9.80 16.48 -10.02
N VAL A 203 9.96 17.30 -9.00
CA VAL A 203 9.49 17.04 -7.65
C VAL A 203 8.24 17.88 -7.42
N PHE A 204 7.14 17.22 -7.12
CA PHE A 204 5.86 17.87 -6.84
C PHE A 204 5.72 18.15 -5.34
N VAL A 205 5.19 19.31 -5.01
CA VAL A 205 4.84 19.68 -3.64
C VAL A 205 3.32 19.75 -3.53
N THR A 206 2.78 19.07 -2.52
CA THR A 206 1.35 19.09 -2.19
C THR A 206 1.15 19.47 -0.72
N ALA A 207 -0.07 19.86 -0.38
CA ALA A 207 -0.47 20.15 0.99
C ALA A 207 -1.80 19.43 1.28
N ASP A 208 -1.90 18.80 2.46
CA ASP A 208 -3.07 18.03 2.88
C ASP A 208 -3.60 18.51 4.24
N ALA A 209 -4.92 18.61 4.38
CA ALA A 209 -5.61 19.00 5.60
C ALA A 209 -6.23 17.79 6.30
N VAL A 210 -5.69 17.40 7.46
CA VAL A 210 -6.24 16.36 8.34
C VAL A 210 -7.10 17.03 9.39
N VAL A 211 -8.38 17.29 9.06
CA VAL A 211 -9.32 18.00 9.94
C VAL A 211 -10.10 16.99 10.77
N ILE A 212 -10.01 17.10 12.10
CA ILE A 212 -10.64 16.18 13.05
C ILE A 212 -11.55 16.97 13.98
N GLN A 213 -12.75 16.43 14.23
CA GLN A 213 -13.68 16.91 15.27
C GLN A 213 -14.56 15.75 15.77
N SER A 214 -14.77 15.65 17.09
CA SER A 214 -15.71 14.71 17.71
C SER A 214 -15.56 13.25 17.20
N GLY A 215 -14.32 12.76 17.07
CA GLY A 215 -14.05 11.41 16.57
C GLY A 215 -14.34 11.18 15.08
N HIS A 216 -14.54 12.26 14.31
CA HIS A 216 -14.71 12.24 12.86
C HIS A 216 -13.51 12.90 12.18
N VAL A 217 -13.22 12.47 10.97
CA VAL A 217 -12.24 13.12 10.09
C VAL A 217 -12.94 13.58 8.81
N LEU A 218 -12.56 14.76 8.33
CA LEU A 218 -13.02 15.29 7.07
C LEU A 218 -12.22 14.68 5.92
N LEU A 219 -12.92 14.00 5.02
CA LEU A 219 -12.36 13.37 3.85
C LEU A 219 -13.13 13.76 2.59
N ILE A 220 -12.44 13.66 1.47
CA ILE A 220 -13.06 13.76 0.14
C ILE A 220 -13.03 12.38 -0.53
N ARG A 221 -13.99 12.16 -1.42
CA ARG A 221 -13.98 11.03 -2.34
C ARG A 221 -13.46 11.52 -3.69
N ARG A 222 -12.34 10.94 -4.15
CA ARG A 222 -11.68 11.34 -5.38
C ARG A 222 -12.59 11.15 -6.60
N ARG A 223 -12.65 12.16 -7.46
CA ARG A 223 -13.47 12.16 -8.68
C ARG A 223 -12.73 11.58 -9.89
N ALA A 224 -11.42 11.80 -9.95
CA ALA A 224 -10.57 11.47 -11.11
C ALA A 224 -9.49 10.43 -10.77
N GLU A 225 -8.91 9.83 -11.81
CA GLU A 225 -7.71 8.98 -11.68
C GLU A 225 -6.45 9.81 -11.31
N PRO A 226 -5.48 9.21 -10.65
CA PRO A 226 -5.50 7.85 -10.09
C PRO A 226 -6.32 7.80 -8.81
N GLY A 227 -6.79 6.61 -8.44
CA GLY A 227 -7.52 6.38 -7.19
C GLY A 227 -8.95 6.92 -7.18
N LYS A 228 -9.63 6.97 -8.33
CA LYS A 228 -11.03 7.36 -8.44
C LYS A 228 -11.92 6.55 -7.48
N GLY A 229 -12.73 7.24 -6.69
CA GLY A 229 -13.65 6.66 -5.70
C GLY A 229 -13.01 6.39 -4.34
N LEU A 230 -11.67 6.46 -4.20
CA LEU A 230 -10.98 6.33 -2.91
C LEU A 230 -11.09 7.62 -2.08
N LEU A 231 -10.91 7.45 -0.77
CA LEU A 231 -10.89 8.55 0.19
C LEU A 231 -9.49 9.20 0.22
N ALA A 232 -9.49 10.51 0.33
CA ALA A 232 -8.28 11.30 0.52
C ALA A 232 -8.55 12.46 1.48
N PHE A 233 -7.51 13.03 2.05
CA PHE A 233 -7.64 14.34 2.70
C PHE A 233 -7.92 15.41 1.65
N PRO A 234 -8.67 16.47 2.02
CA PRO A 234 -8.68 17.68 1.22
C PRO A 234 -7.26 18.19 1.04
N GLY A 235 -6.86 18.44 -0.21
CA GLY A 235 -5.51 18.84 -0.50
C GLY A 235 -5.15 18.73 -1.97
N GLY A 236 -4.05 19.37 -2.36
CA GLY A 236 -3.63 19.43 -3.74
C GLY A 236 -2.24 20.00 -3.93
N PHE A 237 -1.92 20.31 -5.18
CA PHE A 237 -0.63 20.87 -5.54
C PHE A 237 -0.48 22.31 -5.08
N LEU A 238 0.74 22.66 -4.62
CA LEU A 238 1.14 24.06 -4.43
C LEU A 238 1.02 24.80 -5.76
N ASP A 239 0.21 25.86 -5.79
CA ASP A 239 0.15 26.80 -6.92
C ASP A 239 1.25 27.86 -6.73
N ALA A 240 2.29 27.79 -7.56
CA ALA A 240 3.46 28.66 -7.45
C ALA A 240 3.13 30.15 -7.63
N VAL A 241 1.97 30.49 -8.16
CA VAL A 241 1.55 31.89 -8.42
C VAL A 241 0.61 32.40 -7.33
N LYS A 242 -0.32 31.55 -6.85
CA LYS A 242 -1.37 31.98 -5.91
C LYS A 242 -0.99 31.77 -4.45
N ASP A 243 -0.31 30.68 -4.13
CA ASP A 243 -0.05 30.30 -2.76
C ASP A 243 1.22 30.97 -2.24
N LYS A 244 1.09 31.74 -1.17
CA LYS A 244 2.23 32.42 -0.53
C LYS A 244 3.04 31.46 0.36
N SER A 245 2.42 30.36 0.80
CA SER A 245 3.03 29.31 1.63
C SER A 245 2.34 27.98 1.39
N ILE A 246 2.95 26.88 1.83
CA ILE A 246 2.34 25.55 1.78
C ILE A 246 1.10 25.48 2.67
N GLU A 247 1.07 26.24 3.78
CA GLU A 247 -0.10 26.35 4.64
C GLU A 247 -1.26 27.08 3.94
N ASP A 248 -0.98 28.12 3.14
CA ASP A 248 -2.00 28.80 2.32
C ASP A 248 -2.57 27.83 1.26
N ALA A 249 -1.70 27.04 0.62
CA ALA A 249 -2.12 26.01 -0.32
C ALA A 249 -3.11 25.01 0.35
N MET A 250 -2.77 24.51 1.54
CA MET A 250 -3.61 23.59 2.31
C MET A 250 -4.98 24.21 2.60
N LEU A 251 -5.03 25.46 3.06
CA LEU A 251 -6.29 26.13 3.40
C LEU A 251 -7.13 26.42 2.16
N ARG A 252 -6.50 26.83 1.05
CA ARG A 252 -7.18 27.05 -0.24
C ARG A 252 -7.82 25.74 -0.72
N GLU A 253 -7.05 24.65 -0.79
CA GLU A 253 -7.55 23.33 -1.22
C GLU A 253 -8.66 22.82 -0.29
N LEU A 254 -8.47 22.92 1.03
CA LEU A 254 -9.50 22.58 2.00
C LEU A 254 -10.82 23.32 1.72
N GLN A 255 -10.75 24.62 1.46
CA GLN A 255 -11.93 25.43 1.17
C GLN A 255 -12.53 25.10 -0.21
N GLU A 256 -11.70 24.94 -1.25
CA GLU A 256 -12.14 24.64 -2.61
C GLU A 256 -12.82 23.28 -2.71
N GLU A 257 -12.27 22.24 -2.05
CA GLU A 257 -12.78 20.87 -2.15
C GLU A 257 -13.96 20.58 -1.20
N THR A 258 -14.02 21.26 -0.05
CA THR A 258 -15.03 20.93 0.98
C THR A 258 -16.04 22.04 1.26
N GLY A 259 -15.73 23.29 0.91
CA GLY A 259 -16.55 24.46 1.25
C GLY A 259 -16.91 24.53 2.73
N ILE A 260 -16.02 24.03 3.60
CA ILE A 260 -16.23 23.96 5.05
C ILE A 260 -16.62 25.33 5.62
N LYS A 261 -17.66 25.37 6.45
CA LYS A 261 -18.18 26.61 7.05
C LYS A 261 -17.49 26.95 8.37
N VAL A 262 -16.15 27.03 8.31
CA VAL A 262 -15.28 27.46 9.42
C VAL A 262 -14.40 28.60 8.91
N PRO A 263 -14.33 29.76 9.61
CA PRO A 263 -13.46 30.85 9.20
C PRO A 263 -11.99 30.44 9.15
N GLU A 264 -11.24 30.91 8.15
CA GLU A 264 -9.83 30.58 7.94
C GLU A 264 -8.97 30.84 9.19
N LYS A 265 -9.19 31.97 9.88
CA LYS A 265 -8.51 32.30 11.14
C LYS A 265 -8.70 31.23 12.20
N VAL A 266 -9.89 30.61 12.25
CA VAL A 266 -10.18 29.52 13.20
C VAL A 266 -9.48 28.24 12.78
N LEU A 267 -9.46 27.92 11.49
CA LEU A 267 -8.72 26.76 10.94
C LEU A 267 -7.22 26.88 11.28
N ARG A 268 -6.60 28.03 10.99
CA ARG A 268 -5.19 28.31 11.31
C ARG A 268 -4.90 28.18 12.81
N GLY A 269 -5.74 28.76 13.66
CA GLY A 269 -5.57 28.73 15.12
C GLY A 269 -5.74 27.32 15.72
N ASN A 270 -6.30 26.38 14.95
CA ASN A 270 -6.53 25.01 15.37
C ASN A 270 -5.55 23.99 14.74
N ILE A 271 -4.53 24.44 14.02
CA ILE A 271 -3.43 23.59 13.60
C ILE A 271 -2.67 23.12 14.84
N LYS A 272 -2.67 21.83 15.13
CA LYS A 272 -2.03 21.22 16.30
C LYS A 272 -0.68 20.58 15.98
N ALA A 273 -0.49 20.15 14.75
CA ALA A 273 0.75 19.56 14.28
C ALA A 273 0.83 19.65 12.76
N SER A 274 2.04 19.57 12.23
CA SER A 274 2.28 19.38 10.81
C SER A 274 3.50 18.47 10.60
N LYS A 275 3.51 17.78 9.46
CA LYS A 275 4.65 16.93 9.08
C LYS A 275 4.76 16.82 7.57
N VAL A 276 6.00 16.74 7.10
CA VAL A 276 6.34 16.41 5.72
C VAL A 276 6.38 14.89 5.56
N PHE A 277 5.68 14.39 4.54
CA PHE A 277 5.66 12.99 4.14
C PHE A 277 6.26 12.89 2.74
N ASP A 278 7.39 12.19 2.63
CA ASP A 278 8.25 12.25 1.47
C ASP A 278 8.79 10.87 1.03
N ALA A 279 8.12 9.78 1.37
CA ALA A 279 8.50 8.46 0.87
C ALA A 279 8.65 8.47 -0.66
N VAL A 280 9.70 7.82 -1.18
CA VAL A 280 10.10 7.94 -2.59
C VAL A 280 8.99 7.57 -3.56
N ASP A 281 8.26 6.53 -3.23
CA ASP A 281 7.21 5.94 -4.07
C ASP A 281 5.79 6.10 -3.47
N ARG A 282 5.60 7.17 -2.66
CA ARG A 282 4.30 7.49 -2.07
C ARG A 282 3.24 7.81 -3.12
N SER A 283 3.63 8.33 -4.29
CA SER A 283 2.71 8.61 -5.39
C SER A 283 3.17 7.96 -6.69
N ALA A 284 2.23 7.31 -7.39
CA ALA A 284 2.47 6.70 -8.69
C ALA A 284 2.71 7.75 -9.82
N ARG A 285 2.32 9.01 -9.62
CA ARG A 285 2.47 10.10 -10.59
C ARG A 285 3.91 10.60 -10.72
N GLY A 286 4.73 10.42 -9.68
CA GLY A 286 6.13 10.85 -9.64
C GLY A 286 6.55 11.23 -8.23
N ARG A 287 7.77 11.76 -8.09
CA ARG A 287 8.29 12.20 -6.80
C ARG A 287 7.39 13.30 -6.24
N THR A 288 6.63 12.98 -5.21
CA THR A 288 5.69 13.92 -4.56
C THR A 288 6.04 14.01 -3.08
N ILE A 289 6.10 15.23 -2.58
CA ILE A 289 6.30 15.54 -1.16
C ILE A 289 5.04 16.25 -0.70
N THR A 290 4.37 15.74 0.34
CA THR A 290 3.25 16.46 0.93
C THR A 290 3.60 16.99 2.31
N HIS A 291 3.14 18.20 2.61
CA HIS A 291 3.11 18.74 3.96
C HIS A 291 1.66 18.62 4.48
N ALA A 292 1.44 17.70 5.39
CA ALA A 292 0.13 17.48 5.99
C ALA A 292 0.01 18.24 7.31
N TYR A 293 -1.17 18.84 7.53
CA TYR A 293 -1.49 19.64 8.72
C TYR A 293 -2.65 19.02 9.48
N LYS A 294 -2.43 18.69 10.77
CA LYS A 294 -3.48 18.24 11.67
C LYS A 294 -4.21 19.44 12.26
N ILE A 295 -5.49 19.58 11.92
CA ILE A 295 -6.39 20.60 12.47
C ILE A 295 -7.39 19.90 13.38
N VAL A 296 -7.48 20.32 14.64
CA VAL A 296 -8.44 19.76 15.61
C VAL A 296 -9.42 20.84 16.01
N LEU A 297 -10.64 20.74 15.50
CA LEU A 297 -11.70 21.68 15.83
C LEU A 297 -12.31 21.36 17.18
N SER A 298 -12.64 22.42 17.93
CA SER A 298 -13.29 22.32 19.24
C SER A 298 -14.77 21.94 19.07
N GLU A 299 -15.29 21.23 20.06
CA GLU A 299 -16.70 20.93 20.19
C GLU A 299 -17.41 22.16 20.81
N ASP A 300 -18.24 22.83 20.04
CA ASP A 300 -19.01 24.00 20.47
C ASP A 300 -20.51 23.71 20.67
N GLY A 301 -20.90 22.44 20.56
CA GLY A 301 -22.30 22.00 20.64
C GLY A 301 -23.13 22.21 19.35
N ALA A 302 -22.56 22.85 18.33
CA ALA A 302 -23.23 23.07 17.06
C ALA A 302 -23.16 21.85 16.11
N GLY A 303 -22.44 20.78 16.52
CA GLY A 303 -22.21 19.61 15.70
C GLY A 303 -21.08 19.79 14.71
N LEU A 304 -20.99 18.88 13.74
CA LEU A 304 -19.95 18.93 12.70
C LEU A 304 -20.21 20.08 11.72
N PRO A 305 -19.19 20.86 11.33
CA PRO A 305 -19.32 21.94 10.35
C PRO A 305 -19.95 21.49 9.05
N LYS A 306 -20.82 22.32 8.49
CA LYS A 306 -21.46 22.05 7.20
C LYS A 306 -20.44 22.09 6.09
N LEU A 307 -20.61 21.20 5.12
CA LEU A 307 -19.77 21.01 3.94
C LEU A 307 -20.55 21.29 2.66
N ARG A 308 -19.83 21.65 1.60
CA ARG A 308 -20.34 21.72 0.24
C ARG A 308 -19.23 21.24 -0.68
N ALA A 309 -19.37 20.04 -1.25
CA ALA A 309 -18.38 19.50 -2.17
C ALA A 309 -18.02 20.49 -3.29
N GLY A 310 -16.72 20.65 -3.53
CA GLY A 310 -16.20 21.48 -4.61
C GLY A 310 -16.15 20.73 -5.96
N SER A 311 -15.52 21.35 -6.96
CA SER A 311 -15.48 20.87 -8.34
C SER A 311 -14.71 19.55 -8.51
N ASP A 312 -13.63 19.35 -7.76
CA ASP A 312 -12.68 18.24 -7.91
C ASP A 312 -12.97 17.05 -6.99
N ALA A 313 -13.76 17.26 -5.93
CA ALA A 313 -14.28 16.21 -5.07
C ALA A 313 -15.62 15.68 -5.61
N ALA A 314 -15.78 14.36 -5.69
CA ALA A 314 -17.10 13.77 -5.94
C ALA A 314 -18.02 13.99 -4.74
N LYS A 315 -17.47 14.01 -3.52
CA LYS A 315 -18.14 14.22 -2.25
C LYS A 315 -17.14 14.64 -1.18
N ALA A 316 -17.51 15.58 -0.33
CA ALA A 316 -16.82 15.87 0.93
C ALA A 316 -17.70 15.40 2.09
N GLU A 317 -17.13 14.68 3.05
CA GLU A 317 -17.90 14.06 4.13
C GLU A 317 -17.08 13.91 5.42
N TRP A 318 -17.76 14.05 6.56
CA TRP A 318 -17.23 13.69 7.85
C TRP A 318 -17.44 12.20 8.08
N LEU A 319 -16.39 11.45 8.28
CA LEU A 319 -16.44 10.01 8.52
C LEU A 319 -15.95 9.67 9.93
N PRO A 320 -16.68 8.81 10.67
CA PRO A 320 -16.24 8.34 11.99
C PRO A 320 -14.89 7.60 11.86
N LEU A 321 -13.91 7.95 12.68
CA LEU A 321 -12.57 7.33 12.66
C LEU A 321 -12.64 5.81 12.81
N GLY A 322 -13.55 5.31 13.66
CA GLY A 322 -13.69 3.87 13.93
C GLY A 322 -14.26 3.04 12.78
N THR A 323 -14.74 3.67 11.70
CA THR A 323 -15.30 2.95 10.52
C THR A 323 -14.33 2.86 9.36
N LEU A 324 -13.17 3.50 9.48
CA LEU A 324 -12.21 3.62 8.41
C LEU A 324 -11.27 2.41 8.33
N GLN A 325 -10.92 2.04 7.11
CA GLN A 325 -10.00 0.95 6.81
C GLN A 325 -9.02 1.37 5.72
N ARG A 326 -7.80 0.86 5.75
CA ARG A 326 -6.73 1.14 4.78
C ARG A 326 -7.20 1.01 3.32
N ALA A 327 -7.95 -0.04 3.01
CA ALA A 327 -8.43 -0.31 1.65
C ALA A 327 -9.35 0.79 1.06
N MET A 328 -9.83 1.72 1.90
CA MET A 328 -10.65 2.84 1.46
C MET A 328 -9.83 4.02 0.96
N PHE A 329 -8.53 4.09 1.28
CA PHE A 329 -7.72 5.29 1.12
C PHE A 329 -6.86 5.28 -0.14
N PHE A 330 -6.69 6.46 -0.70
CA PHE A 330 -5.78 6.73 -1.80
C PHE A 330 -4.33 6.82 -1.30
N GLU A 331 -3.41 6.17 -2.02
CA GLU A 331 -1.97 6.21 -1.75
C GLU A 331 -1.64 6.01 -0.25
N ASP A 332 -0.93 6.95 0.37
CA ASP A 332 -0.48 6.87 1.76
C ASP A 332 -1.34 7.65 2.77
N HIS A 333 -2.53 8.13 2.37
CA HIS A 333 -3.37 8.93 3.25
C HIS A 333 -3.81 8.17 4.52
N TRP A 334 -3.93 6.84 4.47
CA TRP A 334 -4.14 6.04 5.68
C TRP A 334 -2.95 6.13 6.64
N ASP A 335 -1.71 6.02 6.12
CA ASP A 335 -0.50 6.10 6.94
C ASP A 335 -0.35 7.49 7.57
N ILE A 336 -0.68 8.55 6.83
CA ILE A 336 -0.73 9.93 7.34
C ILE A 336 -1.76 10.06 8.46
N LEU A 337 -2.97 9.47 8.30
CA LEU A 337 -3.99 9.48 9.34
C LEU A 337 -3.50 8.80 10.61
N GLN A 338 -2.95 7.58 10.49
CA GLN A 338 -2.43 6.82 11.62
C GLN A 338 -1.33 7.59 12.35
N TYR A 339 -0.42 8.22 11.62
CA TYR A 339 0.62 9.07 12.20
C TYR A 339 0.02 10.15 13.11
N PHE A 340 -0.96 10.90 12.62
CA PHE A 340 -1.57 12.00 13.39
C PHE A 340 -2.50 11.55 14.52
N LEU A 341 -3.02 10.33 14.47
CA LEU A 341 -3.78 9.74 15.58
C LEU A 341 -2.88 9.21 16.69
N GLY A 342 -1.55 9.15 16.48
CA GLY A 342 -0.62 8.60 17.46
C GLY A 342 -0.64 7.06 17.54
N ASN A 343 -1.21 6.37 16.55
CA ASN A 343 -1.28 4.90 16.51
C ASN A 343 0.05 4.26 16.07
N TRP A 344 1.16 4.93 16.36
CA TRP A 344 2.53 4.57 15.99
C TRP A 344 3.34 4.07 17.19
N GLY A 345 2.64 3.69 18.24
CA GLY A 345 3.23 3.11 19.43
C GLY A 345 2.95 1.62 19.60
#